data_ec1ec269116671db684957647b5e164a
#
_entry.id   ec1ec269116671db684957647b5e164a
#
_cell.length_a   1.000
_cell.length_b   1.000
_cell.length_c   1.000
_cell.angle_alpha   90.00
_cell.angle_beta   90.00
_cell.angle_gamma   90.00
#
_symmetry.space_group_name_H-M   'P 1'
#
loop_
_entity.id
_entity.type
_entity.pdbx_description
1 polymer ?
#
loop_
_entity_poly.entity_id
_entity_poly.type
_entity_poly.pdbx_seq_one_letter_code
_entity_poly.pdbx_strand_id
1 'polypeptide(L)'
;MKSLPNLIPIFPLSGVIYFPKTNLPLNIFEQRYLDLVNDCISKDKLMGMVQSKKIEKDVYKVGCLGKISDFKKNEDGRILINLTGITRFEVLEEKMNSKSYREFKVDYKKFNIDLEPNIERINIDILMKNIEYFFKKNGLLLNWKEFEKLQLTQ
;
A
#
# COMPACT_ATOMS: atom_id res chain seq x y z
N MET A 1 1.79 22.56 -1.60
CA MET A 1 1.94 21.12 -1.25
C MET A 1 3.42 20.77 -1.27
N LYS A 2 3.97 20.11 -0.24
CA LYS A 2 5.33 19.55 -0.33
C LYS A 2 5.34 18.52 -1.46
N SER A 3 6.31 18.62 -2.37
CA SER A 3 6.48 17.62 -3.44
C SER A 3 6.76 16.25 -2.81
N LEU A 4 6.13 15.20 -3.34
CA LEU A 4 6.41 13.84 -2.92
C LEU A 4 7.85 13.45 -3.30
N PRO A 5 8.54 12.67 -2.46
CA PRO A 5 9.91 12.25 -2.74
C PRO A 5 9.93 11.29 -3.95
N ASN A 6 10.89 11.47 -4.84
CA ASN A 6 11.09 10.59 -6.01
C ASN A 6 12.04 9.42 -5.74
N LEU A 7 12.71 9.40 -4.58
CA LEU A 7 13.50 8.28 -4.07
C LEU A 7 12.91 7.86 -2.73
N ILE A 8 12.41 6.64 -2.65
CA ILE A 8 11.69 6.15 -1.48
C ILE A 8 12.19 4.77 -1.03
N PRO A 9 12.21 4.51 0.29
CA PRO A 9 12.43 3.17 0.81
C PRO A 9 11.24 2.28 0.46
N ILE A 10 11.52 1.06 0.06
CA ILE A 10 10.49 0.12 -0.40
C ILE A 10 10.41 -1.11 0.50
N PHE A 11 9.19 -1.44 0.90
CA PHE A 11 8.83 -2.66 1.57
C PHE A 11 8.15 -3.61 0.56
N PRO A 12 8.87 -4.63 0.04
CA PRO A 12 8.29 -5.64 -0.81
C PRO A 12 7.50 -6.66 0.02
N LEU A 13 6.23 -6.87 -0.31
CA LEU A 13 5.37 -7.83 0.37
C LEU A 13 4.59 -8.64 -0.66
N SER A 14 4.53 -9.96 -0.48
CA SER A 14 3.75 -10.84 -1.35
C SER A 14 2.33 -11.05 -0.79
N GLY A 15 1.35 -11.21 -1.69
CA GLY A 15 -0.01 -11.59 -1.30
C GLY A 15 -0.87 -10.47 -0.70
N VAL A 16 -0.37 -9.24 -0.67
CA VAL A 16 -1.13 -8.08 -0.16
C VAL A 16 -1.23 -7.03 -1.25
N ILE A 17 -2.45 -6.56 -1.49
CA ILE A 17 -2.72 -5.41 -2.36
C ILE A 17 -3.01 -4.21 -1.47
N TYR A 18 -2.32 -3.09 -1.74
CA TYR A 18 -2.41 -1.88 -0.96
C TYR A 18 -2.78 -0.69 -1.85
N PHE A 19 -3.80 0.05 -1.44
CA PHE A 19 -4.37 1.15 -2.22
C PHE A 19 -4.24 2.51 -1.53
N PRO A 20 -4.29 3.62 -2.29
CA PRO A 20 -4.49 4.96 -1.72
C PRO A 20 -5.74 5.03 -0.85
N LYS A 21 -5.67 5.87 0.20
CA LYS A 21 -6.77 6.11 1.15
C LYS A 21 -7.23 4.87 1.95
N THR A 22 -6.44 3.80 1.95
CA THR A 22 -6.66 2.63 2.80
C THR A 22 -5.60 2.54 3.91
N ASN A 23 -5.92 1.82 4.97
CA ASN A 23 -5.01 1.56 6.06
C ASN A 23 -4.53 0.12 6.03
N LEU A 24 -3.24 -0.09 6.27
CA LEU A 24 -2.62 -1.39 6.33
C LEU A 24 -1.83 -1.54 7.64
N PRO A 25 -2.33 -2.34 8.58
CA PRO A 25 -1.56 -2.69 9.77
C PRO A 25 -0.47 -3.69 9.42
N LEU A 26 0.76 -3.43 9.86
CA LEU A 26 1.92 -4.28 9.64
C LEU A 26 2.64 -4.56 10.96
N ASN A 27 3.07 -5.80 11.14
CA ASN A 27 3.93 -6.23 12.25
C ASN A 27 5.34 -6.44 11.69
N ILE A 28 6.25 -5.54 12.03
CA ILE A 28 7.62 -5.53 11.52
C ILE A 28 8.55 -6.22 12.51
N PHE A 29 9.27 -7.24 12.05
CA PHE A 29 10.17 -8.05 12.89
C PHE A 29 11.49 -8.40 12.20
N GLU A 30 11.58 -8.34 10.86
CA GLU A 30 12.84 -8.56 10.15
C GLU A 30 13.75 -7.33 10.30
N GLN A 31 15.05 -7.53 10.62
CA GLN A 31 16.00 -6.44 10.90
C GLN A 31 16.03 -5.39 9.80
N ARG A 32 16.10 -5.79 8.52
CA ARG A 32 16.11 -4.86 7.38
C ARG A 32 14.89 -3.95 7.32
N TYR A 33 13.74 -4.42 7.78
CA TYR A 33 12.51 -3.63 7.80
C TYR A 33 12.34 -2.84 9.09
N LEU A 34 12.91 -3.29 10.19
CA LEU A 34 13.05 -2.47 11.41
C LEU A 34 13.90 -1.24 11.12
N ASP A 35 15.02 -1.41 10.39
CA ASP A 35 15.89 -0.31 9.99
C ASP A 35 15.14 0.66 9.06
N LEU A 36 14.42 0.13 8.05
CA LEU A 36 13.59 0.93 7.13
C LEU A 36 12.56 1.78 7.90
N VAL A 37 11.79 1.14 8.78
CA VAL A 37 10.73 1.82 9.53
C VAL A 37 11.30 2.86 10.50
N ASN A 38 12.40 2.56 11.21
CA ASN A 38 13.06 3.52 12.08
C ASN A 38 13.57 4.73 11.31
N ASP A 39 14.18 4.52 10.14
CA ASP A 39 14.62 5.61 9.26
C ASP A 39 13.44 6.45 8.77
N CYS A 40 12.31 5.82 8.40
CA CYS A 40 11.11 6.54 8.00
C CYS A 40 10.53 7.37 9.16
N ILE A 41 10.42 6.80 10.35
CA ILE A 41 9.89 7.50 11.54
C ILE A 41 10.72 8.72 11.87
N SER A 42 12.05 8.66 11.69
CA SER A 42 12.96 9.78 11.95
C SER A 42 12.89 10.91 10.91
N LYS A 43 12.22 10.70 9.77
CA LYS A 43 12.12 11.65 8.65
C LYS A 43 10.65 12.07 8.43
N ASP A 44 10.16 11.83 7.23
CA ASP A 44 8.83 12.22 6.75
C ASP A 44 7.74 11.16 6.96
N LYS A 45 8.12 9.99 7.49
CA LYS A 45 7.28 8.81 7.73
C LYS A 45 6.71 8.19 6.44
N LEU A 46 7.38 8.41 5.31
CA LEU A 46 6.96 7.90 4.00
C LEU A 46 7.72 6.62 3.65
N MET A 47 7.00 5.62 3.15
CA MET A 47 7.56 4.39 2.59
C MET A 47 6.66 3.85 1.49
N GLY A 48 7.26 3.19 0.51
CA GLY A 48 6.52 2.54 -0.55
C GLY A 48 6.27 1.08 -0.25
N MET A 49 5.09 0.59 -0.63
CA MET A 49 4.79 -0.84 -0.70
C MET A 49 4.68 -1.28 -2.14
N VAL A 50 5.36 -2.37 -2.47
CA VAL A 50 5.23 -3.06 -3.76
C VAL A 50 4.99 -4.54 -3.54
N GLN A 51 4.25 -5.16 -4.44
CA GLN A 51 4.11 -6.60 -4.41
C GLN A 51 5.38 -7.25 -4.98
N SER A 52 5.96 -8.20 -4.23
CA SER A 52 7.06 -9.01 -4.72
C SER A 52 6.55 -10.08 -5.67
N LYS A 53 7.32 -10.36 -6.73
CA LYS A 53 7.10 -11.52 -7.58
C LYS A 53 7.62 -12.79 -6.89
N LYS A 54 7.24 -13.97 -7.38
CA LYS A 54 7.67 -15.28 -6.82
C LYS A 54 9.19 -15.47 -6.76
N ILE A 55 9.94 -14.73 -7.55
CA ILE A 55 11.40 -14.70 -7.51
C ILE A 55 11.77 -13.50 -6.62
N GLU A 56 12.35 -13.76 -5.46
CA GLU A 56 12.59 -12.81 -4.34
C GLU A 56 13.28 -11.48 -4.68
N LYS A 57 13.89 -11.35 -5.86
CA LYS A 57 14.61 -10.13 -6.27
C LYS A 57 13.79 -9.19 -7.12
N ASP A 58 12.63 -9.61 -7.64
CA ASP A 58 11.85 -8.82 -8.58
C ASP A 58 10.55 -8.31 -7.94
N VAL A 59 10.18 -7.08 -8.28
CA VAL A 59 8.96 -6.43 -7.79
C VAL A 59 8.05 -6.05 -8.97
N TYR A 60 6.76 -5.89 -8.69
CA TYR A 60 5.86 -5.34 -9.69
C TYR A 60 6.16 -3.86 -9.92
N LYS A 61 5.87 -3.37 -11.14
CA LYS A 61 6.19 -2.00 -11.54
C LYS A 61 5.34 -0.94 -10.86
N VAL A 62 4.20 -1.31 -10.31
CA VAL A 62 3.30 -0.37 -9.63
C VAL A 62 3.24 -0.73 -8.15
N GLY A 63 3.44 0.29 -7.32
CA GLY A 63 3.29 0.23 -5.88
C GLY A 63 2.43 1.37 -5.35
N CYS A 64 2.30 1.44 -4.02
CA CYS A 64 1.58 2.50 -3.34
C CYS A 64 2.48 3.13 -2.27
N LEU A 65 2.61 4.45 -2.31
CA LEU A 65 3.24 5.25 -1.26
C LEU A 65 2.30 5.34 -0.08
N GLY A 66 2.81 5.05 1.10
CA GLY A 66 2.09 5.19 2.34
C GLY A 66 2.82 6.06 3.34
N LYS A 67 2.07 6.60 4.28
CA LYS A 67 2.57 7.32 5.45
C LYS A 67 2.33 6.49 6.70
N ILE A 68 3.36 6.31 7.52
CA ILE A 68 3.20 5.72 8.85
C ILE A 68 2.38 6.71 9.69
N SER A 69 1.09 6.41 9.85
CA SER A 69 0.13 7.23 10.60
C SER A 69 0.21 6.97 12.09
N ASP A 70 0.53 5.74 12.48
CA ASP A 70 0.71 5.32 13.86
C ASP A 70 1.77 4.23 13.96
N PHE A 71 2.44 4.13 15.11
CA PHE A 71 3.38 3.06 15.39
C PHE A 71 3.54 2.79 16.89
N LYS A 72 3.84 1.53 17.22
CA LYS A 72 4.14 1.07 18.57
C LYS A 72 5.36 0.15 18.55
N LYS A 73 6.36 0.48 19.34
CA LYS A 73 7.52 -0.40 19.59
C LYS A 73 7.19 -1.33 20.74
N ASN A 74 7.34 -2.63 20.51
CA ASN A 74 7.12 -3.64 21.52
C ASN A 74 8.44 -3.98 22.26
N GLU A 75 8.33 -4.52 23.46
CA GLU A 75 9.50 -4.92 24.29
C GLU A 75 10.34 -6.02 23.63
N ASP A 76 9.72 -6.85 22.79
CA ASP A 76 10.39 -7.91 22.02
C ASP A 76 11.14 -7.41 20.75
N GLY A 77 11.21 -6.09 20.57
CA GLY A 77 11.90 -5.44 19.45
C GLY A 77 11.07 -5.31 18.17
N ARG A 78 9.87 -5.87 18.10
CA ARG A 78 8.96 -5.70 16.96
C ARG A 78 8.34 -4.30 16.95
N ILE A 79 8.02 -3.82 15.74
CA ILE A 79 7.31 -2.55 15.58
C ILE A 79 5.99 -2.82 14.86
N LEU A 80 4.89 -2.49 15.53
CA LEU A 80 3.58 -2.42 14.88
C LEU A 80 3.44 -1.05 14.24
N ILE A 81 3.07 -1.00 12.97
CA ILE A 81 2.77 0.26 12.28
C ILE A 81 1.40 0.21 11.63
N ASN A 82 0.76 1.37 11.50
CA ASN A 82 -0.37 1.55 10.60
C ASN A 82 0.08 2.42 9.42
N LEU A 83 0.00 1.88 8.22
CA LEU A 83 0.42 2.55 7.00
C LEU A 83 -0.81 3.04 6.24
N THR A 84 -0.97 4.37 6.10
CA THR A 84 -2.07 5.00 5.36
C THR A 84 -1.64 5.33 3.94
N GLY A 85 -2.33 4.77 2.94
CA GLY A 85 -2.03 4.95 1.53
C GLY A 85 -2.27 6.38 1.05
N ILE A 86 -1.32 6.90 0.27
CA ILE A 86 -1.37 8.26 -0.28
C ILE A 86 -1.66 8.22 -1.78
N THR A 87 -0.79 7.58 -2.55
CA THR A 87 -0.89 7.54 -4.01
C THR A 87 -0.10 6.36 -4.56
N ARG A 88 -0.51 5.86 -5.72
CA ARG A 88 0.27 4.88 -6.47
C ARG A 88 1.52 5.53 -7.07
N PHE A 89 2.49 4.71 -7.37
CA PHE A 89 3.70 5.11 -8.10
C PHE A 89 4.11 4.03 -9.10
N GLU A 90 4.87 4.45 -10.11
CA GLU A 90 5.59 3.55 -11.00
C GLU A 90 7.03 3.43 -10.54
N VAL A 91 7.52 2.20 -10.41
CA VAL A 91 8.93 1.90 -10.12
C VAL A 91 9.74 2.15 -11.39
N LEU A 92 10.74 3.01 -11.31
CA LEU A 92 11.64 3.31 -12.41
C LEU A 92 12.92 2.48 -12.34
N GLU A 93 13.66 2.61 -11.26
CA GLU A 93 14.93 1.90 -11.05
C GLU A 93 15.24 1.70 -9.57
N GLU A 94 15.93 0.62 -9.25
CA GLU A 94 16.50 0.42 -7.92
C GLU A 94 17.79 1.18 -7.77
N LYS A 95 17.96 1.88 -6.65
CA LYS A 95 19.19 2.60 -6.33
C LYS A 95 20.05 1.78 -5.39
N MET A 96 21.30 1.56 -5.80
CA MET A 96 22.31 0.97 -4.93
C MET A 96 22.56 1.91 -3.74
N ASN A 97 22.52 1.34 -2.54
CA ASN A 97 22.81 2.05 -1.29
C ASN A 97 23.54 1.10 -0.32
N SER A 98 24.01 1.65 0.81
CA SER A 98 24.69 0.90 1.88
C SER A 98 23.73 0.42 2.99
N LYS A 99 22.41 0.62 2.81
CA LYS A 99 21.38 0.29 3.80
C LYS A 99 21.02 -1.20 3.73
N SER A 100 20.43 -1.71 4.80
CA SER A 100 19.90 -3.07 4.88
C SER A 100 18.64 -3.29 4.05
N TYR A 101 17.98 -2.20 3.59
CA TYR A 101 16.75 -2.20 2.82
C TYR A 101 16.91 -1.51 1.46
N ARG A 102 15.97 -1.77 0.57
CA ARG A 102 15.98 -1.32 -0.83
C ARG A 102 15.37 0.08 -0.96
N GLU A 103 15.95 0.91 -1.85
CA GLU A 103 15.41 2.21 -2.24
C GLU A 103 15.21 2.25 -3.76
N PHE A 104 14.10 2.85 -4.18
CA PHE A 104 13.76 2.93 -5.61
C PHE A 104 13.43 4.36 -6.00
N LYS A 105 13.87 4.73 -7.18
CA LYS A 105 13.37 5.91 -7.88
C LYS A 105 12.01 5.62 -8.46
N VAL A 106 11.06 6.51 -8.23
CA VAL A 106 9.65 6.34 -8.59
C VAL A 106 9.08 7.56 -9.29
N ASP A 107 7.99 7.37 -10.03
CA ASP A 107 7.21 8.44 -10.67
C ASP A 107 5.73 8.31 -10.30
N TYR A 108 5.09 9.44 -10.01
CA TYR A 108 3.68 9.55 -9.61
C TYR A 108 2.77 10.06 -10.72
N LYS A 109 3.32 10.56 -11.84
CA LYS A 109 2.56 11.30 -12.88
C LYS A 109 1.34 10.56 -13.41
N LYS A 110 1.44 9.23 -13.58
CA LYS A 110 0.31 8.41 -14.05
C LYS A 110 -0.84 8.30 -13.05
N PHE A 111 -0.60 8.68 -11.79
CA PHE A 111 -1.52 8.46 -10.68
C PHE A 111 -1.93 9.75 -9.97
N ASN A 112 -1.83 10.90 -10.63
CA ASN A 112 -2.21 12.19 -10.05
C ASN A 112 -3.65 12.22 -9.53
N ILE A 113 -4.54 11.44 -10.14
CA ILE A 113 -5.93 11.29 -9.70
C ILE A 113 -6.06 10.77 -8.25
N ASP A 114 -5.09 10.01 -7.75
CA ASP A 114 -5.11 9.49 -6.39
C ASP A 114 -4.99 10.61 -5.34
N LEU A 115 -4.40 11.77 -5.73
CA LEU A 115 -4.18 12.94 -4.89
C LEU A 115 -5.37 13.90 -4.88
N GLU A 116 -6.34 13.70 -5.78
CA GLU A 116 -7.52 14.56 -5.86
C GLU A 116 -8.47 14.29 -4.69
N PRO A 117 -9.03 15.37 -4.09
CA PRO A 117 -9.94 15.22 -2.95
C PRO A 117 -11.29 14.59 -3.32
N ASN A 118 -11.71 14.77 -4.57
CA ASN A 118 -12.99 14.26 -5.07
C ASN A 118 -12.77 13.00 -5.92
N ILE A 119 -13.06 11.86 -5.32
CA ILE A 119 -13.40 10.67 -6.10
C ILE A 119 -14.83 10.91 -6.59
N GLU A 120 -15.06 10.87 -7.90
CA GLU A 120 -16.42 10.74 -8.43
C GLU A 120 -17.12 9.66 -7.62
N ARG A 121 -18.33 9.97 -7.11
CA ARG A 121 -19.10 8.99 -6.35
C ARG A 121 -19.34 7.81 -7.26
N ILE A 122 -18.65 6.72 -6.98
CA ILE A 122 -18.89 5.46 -7.68
C ILE A 122 -20.37 5.14 -7.48
N ASN A 123 -21.08 4.93 -8.59
CA ASN A 123 -22.45 4.44 -8.50
C ASN A 123 -22.40 3.01 -7.93
N ILE A 124 -22.65 2.91 -6.64
CA ILE A 124 -22.54 1.65 -5.88
C ILE A 124 -23.47 0.59 -6.48
N ASP A 125 -24.64 0.97 -6.98
CA ASP A 125 -25.60 0.02 -7.59
C ASP A 125 -25.05 -0.61 -8.87
N ILE A 126 -24.37 0.18 -9.70
CA ILE A 126 -23.70 -0.32 -10.91
C ILE A 126 -22.53 -1.22 -10.53
N LEU A 127 -21.72 -0.81 -9.54
CA LEU A 127 -20.61 -1.63 -9.06
C LEU A 127 -21.10 -2.97 -8.52
N MET A 128 -22.13 -2.96 -7.68
CA MET A 128 -22.72 -4.16 -7.10
C MET A 128 -23.24 -5.13 -8.18
N LYS A 129 -23.98 -4.62 -9.17
CA LYS A 129 -24.45 -5.44 -10.31
C LYS A 129 -23.29 -6.06 -11.08
N ASN A 130 -22.20 -5.32 -11.30
CA ASN A 130 -21.02 -5.83 -11.98
C ASN A 130 -20.30 -6.91 -11.17
N ILE A 131 -20.19 -6.74 -9.85
CA ILE A 131 -19.62 -7.73 -8.94
C ILE A 131 -20.48 -9.01 -8.96
N GLU A 132 -21.80 -8.87 -8.83
CA GLU A 132 -22.74 -9.99 -8.88
C GLU A 132 -22.62 -10.78 -10.19
N TYR A 133 -22.60 -10.07 -11.31
CA TYR A 133 -22.41 -10.67 -12.63
C TYR A 133 -21.08 -11.41 -12.74
N PHE A 134 -19.98 -10.80 -12.25
CA PHE A 134 -18.65 -11.42 -12.25
C PHE A 134 -18.63 -12.72 -11.44
N PHE A 135 -19.18 -12.71 -10.23
CA PHE A 135 -19.23 -13.88 -9.35
C PHE A 135 -20.07 -15.00 -9.98
N LYS A 136 -21.26 -14.67 -10.50
CA LYS A 136 -22.14 -15.62 -11.17
C LYS A 136 -21.49 -16.24 -12.41
N LYS A 137 -20.85 -15.42 -13.24
CA LYS A 137 -20.16 -15.87 -14.46
C LYS A 137 -19.00 -16.82 -14.17
N ASN A 138 -18.28 -16.63 -13.05
CA ASN A 138 -17.11 -17.42 -12.67
C ASN A 138 -17.42 -18.54 -11.66
N GLY A 139 -18.68 -18.78 -11.34
CA GLY A 139 -19.08 -19.81 -10.37
C GLY A 139 -18.58 -19.55 -8.95
N LEU A 140 -18.31 -18.29 -8.61
CA LEU A 140 -17.86 -17.88 -7.30
C LEU A 140 -19.04 -17.62 -6.37
N LEU A 141 -18.91 -18.02 -5.11
CA LEU A 141 -19.92 -17.77 -4.08
C LEU A 141 -19.50 -16.60 -3.21
N LEU A 142 -20.39 -15.64 -3.02
CA LEU A 142 -20.23 -14.53 -2.08
C LEU A 142 -21.42 -14.51 -1.12
N ASN A 143 -21.16 -14.32 0.16
CA ASN A 143 -22.23 -14.11 1.13
C ASN A 143 -22.72 -12.66 1.06
N TRP A 144 -23.68 -12.40 0.18
CA TRP A 144 -24.23 -11.07 -0.09
C TRP A 144 -24.79 -10.40 1.17
N LYS A 145 -25.39 -11.16 2.10
CA LYS A 145 -25.92 -10.61 3.36
C LYS A 145 -24.84 -10.05 4.28
N GLU A 146 -23.66 -10.66 4.29
CA GLU A 146 -22.52 -10.12 5.04
C GLU A 146 -21.89 -8.91 4.34
N PHE A 147 -21.84 -8.95 3.01
CA PHE A 147 -21.31 -7.86 2.21
C PHE A 147 -22.16 -6.58 2.33
N GLU A 148 -23.50 -6.71 2.33
CA GLU A 148 -24.42 -5.57 2.54
C GLU A 148 -24.29 -4.96 3.93
N LYS A 149 -24.02 -5.76 4.97
CA LYS A 149 -23.79 -5.26 6.33
C LYS A 149 -22.54 -4.36 6.44
N LEU A 150 -21.50 -4.61 5.64
CA LEU A 150 -20.30 -3.80 5.60
C LEU A 150 -20.52 -2.39 5.01
N GLN A 151 -21.56 -2.21 4.20
CA GLN A 151 -21.92 -0.89 3.63
C GLN A 151 -22.71 0.00 4.60
N LEU A 152 -23.33 -0.56 5.62
CA LEU A 152 -24.17 0.17 6.58
C LEU A 152 -23.40 0.77 7.75
N THR A 153 -22.06 0.61 7.79
CA THR A 153 -21.17 1.07 8.87
C THR A 153 -20.25 2.24 8.47
N GLN A 154 -20.59 2.99 7.42
CA GLN A 154 -19.89 4.23 7.04
C GLN A 154 -20.76 5.47 7.24
#